data_4e6cc664b4d8b67122c55ecb463ce81e
#
_entry.id   4e6cc664b4d8b67122c55ecb463ce81e
#
_cell.length_a   1.000
_cell.length_b   1.000
_cell.length_c   1.000
_cell.angle_alpha   90.00
_cell.angle_beta   90.00
_cell.angle_gamma   90.00
#
_symmetry.space_group_name_H-M   'P 1'
#
loop_
_entity.id
_entity.type
_entity.pdbx_description
1 polymer ?
#
loop_
_entity_poly.entity_id
_entity_poly.type
_entity_poly.pdbx_seq_one_letter_code
_entity_poly.pdbx_strand_id
1 'polypeptide(L)'
;MLPDFPLIIADESVDARIFRSLIEHGYSVYSISIKSPGIADTLVIEIAHKKNGFIITEDKDFGDELVYKKTNNTGSLLLRIADLPIDARIHLVLEVLSTHGKSLENSFSVLTSKKLRIRKYS
;
A
#
# COMPACT_ATOMS: atom_id res chain seq x y z
N MET A 1 -15.79 13.83 -5.43
CA MET A 1 -16.25 12.55 -4.85
C MET A 1 -15.06 11.83 -4.24
N LEU A 2 -15.19 11.33 -3.02
CA LEU A 2 -14.11 10.60 -2.36
C LEU A 2 -13.99 9.19 -2.95
N PRO A 3 -12.77 8.67 -3.08
CA PRO A 3 -12.58 7.30 -3.55
C PRO A 3 -13.22 6.28 -2.60
N ASP A 4 -13.82 5.25 -3.17
CA ASP A 4 -14.36 4.12 -2.39
C ASP A 4 -13.28 3.06 -2.25
N PHE A 5 -12.40 3.27 -1.29
CA PHE A 5 -11.26 2.41 -1.05
C PHE A 5 -11.01 2.30 0.46
N PRO A 6 -10.52 1.15 0.94
CA PRO A 6 -10.21 0.98 2.37
C PRO A 6 -9.20 1.99 2.88
N LEU A 7 -9.14 2.14 4.21
CA LEU A 7 -8.07 2.90 4.84
C LEU A 7 -6.72 2.33 4.39
N ILE A 8 -5.83 3.19 3.92
CA ILE A 8 -4.49 2.79 3.51
C ILE A 8 -3.56 2.90 4.71
N ILE A 9 -2.86 1.80 5.00
CA ILE A 9 -1.78 1.80 5.98
C ILE A 9 -0.48 1.96 5.20
N ALA A 10 0.09 3.14 5.27
CA ALA A 10 1.37 3.40 4.60
C ALA A 10 2.50 3.00 5.54
N ASP A 11 3.20 1.93 5.21
CA ASP A 11 4.35 1.46 5.95
C ASP A 11 5.45 2.54 6.02
N GLU A 12 6.34 2.42 6.98
CA GLU A 12 7.39 3.41 7.21
C GLU A 12 8.30 3.64 5.99
N SER A 13 8.44 2.64 5.12
CA SER A 13 9.23 2.74 3.90
C SER A 13 8.61 3.62 2.81
N VAL A 14 7.32 3.92 2.92
CA VAL A 14 6.63 4.69 1.87
C VAL A 14 7.05 6.15 1.91
N ASP A 15 7.51 6.66 0.78
CA ASP A 15 7.91 8.06 0.64
C ASP A 15 6.74 8.98 1.02
N ALA A 16 7.03 9.97 1.85
CA ALA A 16 6.01 10.88 2.35
C ALA A 16 5.29 11.64 1.22
N ARG A 17 5.98 11.90 0.12
CA ARG A 17 5.38 12.59 -1.03
C ARG A 17 4.31 11.73 -1.68
N ILE A 18 4.47 10.40 -1.63
CA ILE A 18 3.46 9.47 -2.15
C ILE A 18 2.23 9.49 -1.25
N PHE A 19 2.39 9.24 0.05
CA PHE A 19 1.20 9.14 0.89
C PHE A 19 0.50 10.48 1.08
N ARG A 20 1.22 11.60 1.03
CA ARG A 20 0.60 12.93 1.07
C ARG A 20 -0.25 13.19 -0.16
N SER A 21 0.22 12.76 -1.35
CA SER A 21 -0.58 12.86 -2.57
C SER A 21 -1.84 12.02 -2.50
N LEU A 22 -1.76 10.83 -1.88
CA LEU A 22 -2.95 10.01 -1.68
C LEU A 22 -3.98 10.75 -0.84
N ILE A 23 -3.55 11.36 0.25
CA ILE A 23 -4.43 12.15 1.12
C ILE A 23 -5.07 13.31 0.33
N GLU A 24 -4.29 14.01 -0.46
CA GLU A 24 -4.76 15.13 -1.27
C GLU A 24 -5.83 14.69 -2.28
N HIS A 25 -5.76 13.45 -2.74
CA HIS A 25 -6.73 12.89 -3.68
C HIS A 25 -7.90 12.18 -3.00
N GLY A 26 -8.06 12.38 -1.70
CA GLY A 26 -9.23 11.91 -0.97
C GLY A 26 -9.11 10.54 -0.33
N TYR A 27 -7.97 9.88 -0.43
CA TYR A 27 -7.76 8.59 0.24
C TYR A 27 -7.54 8.81 1.73
N SER A 28 -8.05 7.90 2.53
CA SER A 28 -7.77 7.88 3.96
C SER A 28 -6.46 7.12 4.17
N VAL A 29 -5.50 7.74 4.84
CA VAL A 29 -4.17 7.14 5.04
C VAL A 29 -3.78 7.22 6.51
N TYR A 30 -3.32 6.08 7.03
CA TYR A 30 -2.67 5.99 8.33
C TYR A 30 -1.18 5.77 8.05
N SER A 31 -0.35 6.75 8.35
CA SER A 31 1.09 6.68 8.09
C SER A 31 1.82 6.14 9.31
N ILE A 32 2.52 5.03 9.14
CA ILE A 32 3.34 4.45 10.22
C ILE A 32 4.49 5.38 10.58
N SER A 33 5.10 6.04 9.59
CA SER A 33 6.22 6.95 9.85
C SER A 33 5.83 8.14 10.73
N ILE A 34 4.57 8.57 10.66
CA ILE A 34 4.07 9.69 11.47
C ILE A 34 3.50 9.21 12.81
N LYS A 35 2.68 8.15 12.76
CA LYS A 35 1.90 7.72 13.93
C LYS A 35 2.64 6.78 14.87
N SER A 36 3.48 5.91 14.32
CA SER A 36 4.14 4.85 15.09
C SER A 36 5.51 4.52 14.51
N PRO A 37 6.43 5.50 14.44
CA PRO A 37 7.73 5.26 13.82
C PRO A 37 8.52 4.18 14.55
N GLY A 38 9.21 3.35 13.78
CA GLY A 38 10.11 2.34 14.32
C GLY A 38 9.45 1.05 14.79
N ILE A 39 8.15 0.87 14.59
CA ILE A 39 7.51 -0.38 15.02
C ILE A 39 7.87 -1.54 14.09
N ALA A 40 7.82 -2.75 14.63
CA ALA A 40 8.10 -3.96 13.88
C ALA A 40 7.02 -4.22 12.82
N ASP A 41 7.38 -4.91 11.75
CA ASP A 41 6.47 -5.25 10.66
C ASP A 41 5.25 -6.04 11.14
N THR A 42 5.44 -6.91 12.13
CA THR A 42 4.33 -7.67 12.72
C THR A 42 3.27 -6.76 13.34
N LEU A 43 3.69 -5.63 13.93
CA LEU A 43 2.77 -4.66 14.49
C LEU A 43 2.06 -3.86 13.40
N VAL A 44 2.72 -3.59 12.28
CA VAL A 44 2.08 -2.95 11.13
C VAL A 44 0.94 -3.83 10.61
N ILE A 45 1.18 -5.14 10.48
CA ILE A 45 0.15 -6.09 10.06
C ILE A 45 -1.01 -6.10 11.05
N GLU A 46 -0.71 -6.06 12.35
CA GLU A 46 -1.72 -6.06 13.40
C GLU A 46 -2.60 -4.80 13.34
N ILE A 47 -1.98 -3.64 13.12
CA ILE A 47 -2.70 -2.37 12.95
C ILE A 47 -3.63 -2.45 11.74
N ALA A 48 -3.12 -2.95 10.62
CA ALA A 48 -3.92 -3.12 9.41
C ALA A 48 -5.10 -4.04 9.64
N HIS A 49 -4.87 -5.15 10.36
CA HIS A 49 -5.94 -6.09 10.67
C HIS A 49 -7.04 -5.45 11.52
N LYS A 50 -6.64 -4.74 12.58
CA LYS A 50 -7.59 -4.07 13.48
C LYS A 50 -8.41 -2.99 12.77
N LYS A 51 -7.79 -2.28 11.84
CA LYS A 51 -8.43 -1.16 11.14
C LYS A 51 -9.05 -1.55 9.81
N ASN A 52 -8.99 -2.82 9.43
CA ASN A 52 -9.38 -3.30 8.10
C ASN A 52 -8.68 -2.48 7.02
N GLY A 53 -7.38 -2.26 7.20
CA GLY A 53 -6.58 -1.39 6.36
C GLY A 53 -5.88 -2.14 5.23
N PHE A 54 -5.70 -1.44 4.12
CA PHE A 54 -4.94 -1.92 2.98
C PHE A 54 -3.50 -1.46 3.12
N ILE A 55 -2.53 -2.37 3.11
CA ILE A 55 -1.13 -2.02 3.34
C ILE A 55 -0.45 -1.64 2.04
N ILE A 56 0.25 -0.50 2.04
CA ILE A 56 1.17 -0.13 0.96
C ILE A 56 2.57 -0.06 1.55
N THR A 57 3.53 -0.69 0.89
CA THR A 57 4.92 -0.71 1.32
C THR A 57 5.86 -0.61 0.12
N GLU A 58 7.05 -0.05 0.34
CA GLU A 58 8.14 -0.06 -0.64
C GLU A 58 9.24 -1.04 -0.24
N ASP A 59 9.08 -1.72 0.90
CA ASP A 59 10.06 -2.66 1.42
C ASP A 59 9.77 -4.08 0.91
N LYS A 60 10.68 -4.60 0.10
CA LYS A 60 10.55 -5.94 -0.46
C LYS A 60 10.48 -7.02 0.61
N ASP A 61 11.26 -6.89 1.68
CA ASP A 61 11.27 -7.90 2.74
C ASP A 61 9.94 -7.95 3.47
N PHE A 62 9.34 -6.80 3.73
CA PHE A 62 8.01 -6.74 4.31
C PHE A 62 6.97 -7.30 3.33
N GLY A 63 7.12 -6.98 2.04
CA GLY A 63 6.26 -7.54 1.00
C GLY A 63 6.29 -9.07 1.00
N ASP A 64 7.47 -9.67 1.10
CA ASP A 64 7.62 -11.12 1.16
C ASP A 64 6.91 -11.69 2.39
N GLU A 65 6.99 -11.00 3.53
CA GLU A 65 6.30 -11.40 4.75
C GLU A 65 4.78 -11.39 4.58
N LEU A 66 4.26 -10.36 3.92
CA LEU A 66 2.83 -10.23 3.66
C LEU A 66 2.30 -11.37 2.80
N VAL A 67 3.06 -11.79 1.77
CA VAL A 67 2.70 -12.95 0.95
C VAL A 67 2.67 -14.21 1.81
N TYR A 68 3.69 -14.40 2.62
CA TYR A 68 3.88 -15.62 3.38
C TYR A 68 2.78 -15.81 4.43
N LYS A 69 2.48 -14.76 5.17
CA LYS A 69 1.55 -14.86 6.30
C LYS A 69 0.08 -14.81 5.90
N LYS A 70 -0.23 -14.22 4.75
CA LYS A 70 -1.62 -14.11 4.24
C LYS A 70 -2.60 -13.59 5.29
N THR A 71 -2.12 -12.71 6.18
CA THR A 71 -2.91 -12.29 7.34
C THR A 71 -3.73 -11.04 7.12
N ASN A 72 -3.49 -10.32 6.03
CA ASN A 72 -4.23 -9.09 5.75
C ASN A 72 -5.29 -9.34 4.67
N ASN A 73 -6.51 -9.59 5.12
CA ASN A 73 -7.64 -9.86 4.22
C ASN A 73 -8.04 -8.67 3.36
N THR A 74 -7.69 -7.45 3.77
CA THR A 74 -8.03 -6.25 3.01
C THR A 74 -7.13 -6.11 1.79
N GLY A 75 -5.93 -6.63 1.85
CA GLY A 75 -5.00 -6.61 0.74
C GLY A 75 -3.77 -5.77 0.99
N SER A 76 -2.82 -5.88 0.09
CA SER A 76 -1.56 -5.13 0.18
C SER A 76 -0.95 -4.90 -1.19
N LEU A 77 -0.16 -3.84 -1.30
CA LEU A 77 0.51 -3.44 -2.52
C LEU A 77 1.98 -3.13 -2.22
N LEU A 78 2.87 -3.89 -2.85
CA LEU A 78 4.31 -3.63 -2.80
C LEU A 78 4.69 -2.76 -3.99
N LEU A 79 5.28 -1.60 -3.70
CA LEU A 79 5.74 -0.68 -4.72
C LEU A 79 7.22 -0.96 -5.04
N ARG A 80 7.50 -1.32 -6.29
CA ARG A 80 8.84 -1.57 -6.82
C ARG A 80 9.10 -0.62 -7.97
N ILE A 81 9.03 0.70 -7.70
CA ILE A 81 9.07 1.76 -8.70
C ILE A 81 10.14 2.81 -8.43
N ALA A 82 11.14 2.46 -7.62
CA ALA A 82 12.21 3.39 -7.25
C ALA A 82 13.06 3.85 -8.45
N ASP A 83 12.98 3.14 -9.57
CA ASP A 83 13.65 3.52 -10.81
C ASP A 83 12.98 4.71 -11.51
N LEU A 84 11.77 5.08 -11.08
CA LEU A 84 11.05 6.22 -11.65
C LEU A 84 11.30 7.49 -10.84
N PRO A 85 11.26 8.67 -11.49
CA PRO A 85 11.24 9.94 -10.74
C PRO A 85 9.97 10.04 -9.89
N ILE A 86 10.04 10.86 -8.84
CA ILE A 86 8.96 10.90 -7.84
C ILE A 86 7.60 11.26 -8.44
N ASP A 87 7.56 12.19 -9.37
CA ASP A 87 6.29 12.58 -9.99
C ASP A 87 5.64 11.42 -10.73
N ALA A 88 6.44 10.62 -11.42
CA ALA A 88 5.96 9.43 -12.12
C ALA A 88 5.49 8.36 -11.13
N ARG A 89 6.19 8.19 -10.01
CA ARG A 89 5.75 7.25 -8.96
C ARG A 89 4.38 7.62 -8.41
N ILE A 90 4.22 8.89 -8.07
CA ILE A 90 2.95 9.40 -7.53
C ILE A 90 1.83 9.16 -8.53
N HIS A 91 2.04 9.56 -9.78
CA HIS A 91 1.05 9.40 -10.83
C HIS A 91 0.65 7.93 -11.02
N LEU A 92 1.64 7.05 -11.05
CA LEU A 92 1.40 5.61 -11.25
C LEU A 92 0.60 5.00 -10.10
N VAL A 93 0.93 5.35 -8.86
CA VAL A 93 0.20 4.83 -7.70
C VAL A 93 -1.25 5.30 -7.73
N LEU A 94 -1.48 6.58 -7.99
CA LEU A 94 -2.84 7.13 -8.07
C LEU A 94 -3.64 6.45 -9.18
N GLU A 95 -3.03 6.24 -10.34
CA GLU A 95 -3.67 5.58 -11.47
C GLU A 95 -4.05 4.14 -11.12
N VAL A 96 -3.15 3.39 -10.51
CA VAL A 96 -3.39 2.00 -10.12
C VAL A 96 -4.54 1.92 -9.12
N LEU A 97 -4.55 2.78 -8.10
CA LEU A 97 -5.62 2.76 -7.10
C LEU A 97 -6.97 3.13 -7.70
N SER A 98 -7.01 4.11 -8.58
CA SER A 98 -8.28 4.55 -9.18
C SER A 98 -8.80 3.55 -10.22
N THR A 99 -7.92 2.94 -10.99
CA THR A 99 -8.30 2.02 -12.07
C THR A 99 -8.53 0.60 -11.58
N HIS A 100 -7.70 0.12 -10.65
CA HIS A 100 -7.69 -1.28 -10.22
C HIS A 100 -8.08 -1.48 -8.76
N GLY A 101 -8.59 -0.45 -8.10
CA GLY A 101 -8.84 -0.50 -6.65
C GLY A 101 -9.55 -1.74 -6.17
N LYS A 102 -10.65 -2.11 -6.82
CA LYS A 102 -11.42 -3.29 -6.40
C LYS A 102 -10.65 -4.59 -6.58
N SER A 103 -9.83 -4.68 -7.64
CA SER A 103 -9.01 -5.86 -7.87
C SER A 103 -7.88 -6.01 -6.86
N LEU A 104 -7.42 -4.90 -6.29
CA LEU A 104 -6.36 -4.91 -5.28
C LEU A 104 -6.85 -5.41 -3.92
N GLU A 105 -8.12 -5.20 -3.62
CA GLU A 105 -8.67 -5.64 -2.34
C GLU A 105 -8.59 -7.15 -2.23
N ASN A 106 -8.29 -7.62 -1.04
CA ASN A 106 -8.21 -9.05 -0.76
C ASN A 106 -7.15 -9.77 -1.60
N SER A 107 -6.10 -9.05 -1.96
CA SER A 107 -5.03 -9.54 -2.83
C SER A 107 -3.68 -9.07 -2.34
N PHE A 108 -2.62 -9.79 -2.74
CA PHE A 108 -1.26 -9.26 -2.68
C PHE A 108 -0.86 -8.82 -4.08
N SER A 109 -0.44 -7.58 -4.23
CA SER A 109 -0.11 -7.02 -5.54
C SER A 109 1.29 -6.41 -5.54
N VAL A 110 1.94 -6.46 -6.68
CA VAL A 110 3.26 -5.86 -6.88
C VAL A 110 3.19 -4.92 -8.08
N LEU A 111 3.60 -3.67 -7.85
CA LEU A 111 3.65 -2.66 -8.90
C LEU A 111 5.10 -2.37 -9.26
N THR A 112 5.46 -2.60 -10.51
CA THR A 112 6.74 -2.17 -11.07
C THR A 112 6.49 -1.07 -12.10
N SER A 113 7.56 -0.47 -12.62
CA SER A 113 7.43 0.54 -13.68
C SER A 113 6.84 -0.03 -14.97
N LYS A 114 6.82 -1.35 -15.11
CA LYS A 114 6.37 -2.02 -16.34
C LYS A 114 5.01 -2.68 -16.21
N LYS A 115 4.61 -3.10 -15.02
CA LYS A 115 3.36 -3.86 -14.88
C LYS A 115 2.86 -3.92 -13.45
N LEU A 116 1.59 -4.25 -13.33
CA LEU A 116 0.92 -4.56 -12.07
C LEU A 116 0.57 -6.05 -12.06
N ARG A 117 1.03 -6.75 -11.03
CA ARG A 117 0.66 -8.15 -10.80
C ARG A 117 -0.24 -8.23 -9.58
N ILE A 118 -1.38 -8.87 -9.75
CA ILE A 118 -2.35 -9.04 -8.67
C ILE A 118 -2.52 -10.53 -8.38
N ARG A 119 -2.31 -10.92 -7.13
CA ARG A 119 -2.49 -12.30 -6.68
C ARG A 119 -3.57 -12.32 -5.62
N LYS A 120 -4.73 -12.88 -5.94
CA LYS A 120 -5.82 -13.01 -4.98
C LYS A 120 -5.45 -13.99 -3.87
N TYR A 121 -5.84 -13.66 -2.65
CA TYR A 121 -5.81 -14.61 -1.55
C TYR A 121 -6.97 -15.59 -1.78
N SER A 122 -6.67 -16.87 -1.71
CA SER A 122 -7.71 -17.90 -1.90
C SER A 122 -8.35 -18.30 -0.59
#